data_57ad4f06a9e7ea432d41949d8a9e76ba
#
_entry.id   57ad4f06a9e7ea432d41949d8a9e76ba
#
_cell.length_a   1.000
_cell.length_b   1.000
_cell.length_c   1.000
_cell.angle_alpha   90.00
_cell.angle_beta   90.00
_cell.angle_gamma   90.00
#
_symmetry.space_group_name_H-M   'P 1'
#
loop_
_entity.id
_entity.type
_entity.pdbx_description
1 polymer ?
#
loop_
_entity_poly.entity_id
_entity_poly.type
_entity_poly.pdbx_seq_one_letter_code
_entity_poly.pdbx_strand_id
1 'polypeptide(L)'
;MNIRFLEGISPLAEMYDVFILDIWGVLMDGLQPYPSAPTCLKKLRAQNKKIILLSNAPRQAHLVGEKLESIGIANSLYDHILSSGEATRLALSSRSDKLPEGLGNTYFYIGPDRDNGLLDGLDYLRLESLEKASFILNTGPNDGGDSPEMYDELLAKSHGLGLPMICANPDRVVVRQTGERLLCAGALADRYERLG
;
A
#
# COMPACT_ATOMS: atom_id res chain seq x y z
N MET A 1 0.98 8.24 -31.84
CA MET A 1 2.12 7.75 -31.01
C MET A 1 2.23 6.25 -31.25
N ASN A 2 3.34 5.75 -31.82
CA ASN A 2 3.51 4.30 -32.03
C ASN A 2 3.95 3.65 -30.72
N ILE A 3 3.09 2.78 -30.16
CA ILE A 3 3.43 1.98 -28.97
C ILE A 3 4.41 0.88 -29.46
N ARG A 4 5.58 0.82 -28.84
CA ARG A 4 6.58 -0.21 -29.11
C ARG A 4 6.38 -1.36 -28.14
N PHE A 5 6.13 -2.56 -28.64
CA PHE A 5 6.12 -3.78 -27.86
C PHE A 5 7.53 -4.34 -27.76
N LEU A 6 7.92 -4.76 -26.55
CA LEU A 6 9.21 -5.37 -26.26
C LEU A 6 9.00 -6.80 -25.78
N GLU A 7 9.86 -7.73 -26.20
CA GLU A 7 9.83 -9.12 -25.75
C GLU A 7 10.43 -9.32 -24.34
N GLY A 8 10.89 -8.23 -23.72
CA GLY A 8 11.44 -8.24 -22.37
C GLY A 8 12.08 -6.93 -21.99
N ILE A 9 12.64 -6.86 -20.78
CA ILE A 9 13.22 -5.64 -20.20
C ILE A 9 14.66 -5.36 -20.70
N SER A 10 15.34 -6.32 -21.34
CA SER A 10 16.75 -6.18 -21.74
C SER A 10 17.06 -4.92 -22.56
N PRO A 11 16.26 -4.54 -23.58
CA PRO A 11 16.50 -3.30 -24.33
C PRO A 11 16.37 -2.04 -23.47
N LEU A 12 15.55 -2.07 -22.42
CA LEU A 12 15.43 -0.96 -21.48
C LEU A 12 16.62 -0.90 -20.52
N ALA A 13 17.20 -2.05 -20.17
CA ALA A 13 18.39 -2.10 -19.32
C ALA A 13 19.64 -1.49 -20.00
N GLU A 14 19.68 -1.43 -21.33
CA GLU A 14 20.72 -0.73 -22.07
C GLU A 14 20.53 0.80 -22.07
N MET A 15 19.29 1.27 -21.88
CA MET A 15 18.90 2.68 -21.99
C MET A 15 18.79 3.40 -20.63
N TYR A 16 18.50 2.67 -19.55
CA TYR A 16 18.20 3.24 -18.25
C TYR A 16 19.07 2.64 -17.14
N ASP A 17 19.42 3.46 -16.18
CA ASP A 17 20.23 3.07 -15.02
C ASP A 17 19.40 2.84 -13.77
N VAL A 18 18.17 3.36 -13.72
CA VAL A 18 17.25 3.26 -12.58
C VAL A 18 15.94 2.62 -13.03
N PHE A 19 15.49 1.64 -12.26
CA PHE A 19 14.23 0.94 -12.46
C PHE A 19 13.33 1.13 -11.24
N ILE A 20 12.17 1.72 -11.45
CA ILE A 20 11.09 1.77 -10.45
C ILE A 20 10.08 0.71 -10.87
N LEU A 21 9.91 -0.31 -10.05
CA LEU A 21 9.10 -1.48 -10.34
C LEU A 21 7.97 -1.60 -9.31
N ASP A 22 6.76 -1.80 -9.80
CA ASP A 22 5.64 -2.21 -8.94
C ASP A 22 5.87 -3.63 -8.43
N ILE A 23 5.24 -3.96 -7.30
CA ILE A 23 5.37 -5.26 -6.66
C ILE A 23 4.22 -6.18 -7.09
N TRP A 24 2.97 -5.76 -6.85
CA TRP A 24 1.81 -6.59 -7.15
C TRP A 24 1.51 -6.61 -8.65
N GLY A 25 1.41 -7.79 -9.24
CA GLY A 25 1.18 -7.93 -10.69
C GLY A 25 2.44 -7.79 -11.55
N VAL A 26 3.59 -7.40 -10.96
CA VAL A 26 4.89 -7.28 -11.64
C VAL A 26 5.91 -8.27 -11.09
N LEU A 27 6.11 -8.31 -9.79
CA LEU A 27 7.05 -9.22 -9.14
C LEU A 27 6.37 -10.44 -8.51
N MET A 28 5.16 -10.27 -8.01
CA MET A 28 4.38 -11.31 -7.33
C MET A 28 2.88 -11.10 -7.49
N ASP A 29 2.10 -12.13 -7.13
CA ASP A 29 0.63 -12.10 -7.11
C ASP A 29 0.02 -11.96 -5.70
N GLY A 30 0.85 -11.60 -4.73
CA GLY A 30 0.49 -11.54 -3.31
C GLY A 30 0.81 -12.83 -2.54
N LEU A 31 0.98 -13.96 -3.20
CA LEU A 31 1.31 -15.26 -2.60
C LEU A 31 2.70 -15.74 -3.01
N GLN A 32 2.99 -15.73 -4.30
CA GLN A 32 4.23 -16.25 -4.90
C GLN A 32 4.83 -15.25 -5.89
N PRO A 33 6.14 -15.28 -6.09
CA PRO A 33 6.77 -14.48 -7.13
C PRO A 33 6.42 -15.03 -8.52
N TYR A 34 6.36 -14.15 -9.51
CA TYR A 34 6.35 -14.62 -10.89
C TYR A 34 7.66 -15.34 -11.20
N PRO A 35 7.64 -16.46 -11.92
CA PRO A 35 8.82 -17.33 -12.07
C PRO A 35 10.07 -16.60 -12.61
N SER A 36 9.89 -15.61 -13.47
CA SER A 36 10.98 -14.82 -14.06
C SER A 36 11.45 -13.64 -13.22
N ALA A 37 10.67 -13.18 -12.24
CA ALA A 37 10.94 -11.95 -11.51
C ALA A 37 12.28 -11.98 -10.73
N PRO A 38 12.60 -13.00 -9.90
CA PRO A 38 13.88 -13.04 -9.21
C PRO A 38 15.08 -13.07 -10.16
N THR A 39 14.94 -13.78 -11.30
CA THR A 39 16.01 -13.87 -12.30
C THR A 39 16.19 -12.53 -13.02
N CYS A 40 15.11 -11.82 -13.33
CA CYS A 40 15.16 -10.49 -13.92
C CYS A 40 15.88 -9.50 -12.98
N LEU A 41 15.50 -9.45 -11.71
CA LEU A 41 16.15 -8.59 -10.73
C LEU A 41 17.65 -8.90 -10.60
N LYS A 42 18.04 -10.19 -10.54
CA LYS A 42 19.46 -10.61 -10.52
C LYS A 42 20.23 -10.09 -11.75
N LYS A 43 19.63 -10.17 -12.94
CA LYS A 43 20.27 -9.68 -14.17
C LYS A 43 20.43 -8.16 -14.18
N LEU A 44 19.45 -7.40 -13.70
CA LEU A 44 19.54 -5.95 -13.54
C LEU A 44 20.63 -5.57 -12.52
N ARG A 45 20.70 -6.25 -11.38
CA ARG A 45 21.76 -6.05 -10.37
C ARG A 45 23.16 -6.35 -10.94
N ALA A 46 23.31 -7.44 -11.70
CA ALA A 46 24.58 -7.80 -12.35
C ALA A 46 25.07 -6.73 -13.34
N GLN A 47 24.17 -5.89 -13.86
CA GLN A 47 24.47 -4.73 -14.71
C GLN A 47 24.58 -3.42 -13.91
N ASN A 48 24.69 -3.49 -12.57
CA ASN A 48 24.77 -2.34 -11.65
C ASN A 48 23.57 -1.39 -11.74
N LYS A 49 22.38 -1.89 -12.14
CA LYS A 49 21.18 -1.06 -12.18
C LYS A 49 20.64 -0.80 -10.79
N LYS A 50 20.15 0.43 -10.56
CA LYS A 50 19.43 0.79 -9.33
C LYS A 50 17.99 0.33 -9.44
N ILE A 51 17.48 -0.32 -8.38
CA ILE A 51 16.15 -0.90 -8.38
C ILE A 51 15.41 -0.37 -7.15
N ILE A 52 14.29 0.32 -7.40
CA ILE A 52 13.38 0.81 -6.38
C ILE A 52 12.06 0.06 -6.55
N LEU A 53 11.55 -0.52 -5.48
CA LEU A 53 10.26 -1.17 -5.46
C LEU A 53 9.21 -0.19 -4.94
N LEU A 54 8.13 -0.04 -5.71
CA LEU A 54 7.00 0.81 -5.36
C LEU A 54 5.77 -0.07 -5.14
N SER A 55 4.98 0.21 -4.10
CA SER A 55 3.81 -0.61 -3.77
C SER A 55 2.69 0.21 -3.15
N ASN A 56 1.44 -0.12 -3.47
CA ASN A 56 0.27 0.41 -2.78
C ASN A 56 -0.05 -0.32 -1.46
N ALA A 57 0.78 -1.27 -1.02
CA ALA A 57 0.59 -1.98 0.25
C ALA A 57 0.52 -1.00 1.44
N PRO A 58 -0.49 -1.12 2.33
CA PRO A 58 -0.68 -0.23 3.47
C PRO A 58 0.20 -0.59 4.67
N ARG A 59 1.46 -1.00 4.41
CA ARG A 59 2.42 -1.49 5.41
C ARG A 59 3.71 -0.72 5.37
N GLN A 60 4.43 -0.74 6.49
CA GLN A 60 5.79 -0.22 6.54
C GLN A 60 6.69 -0.97 5.55
N ALA A 61 7.67 -0.27 4.97
CA ALA A 61 8.54 -0.82 3.91
C ALA A 61 9.30 -2.08 4.34
N HIS A 62 9.74 -2.17 5.60
CA HIS A 62 10.45 -3.35 6.11
C HIS A 62 9.58 -4.61 6.11
N LEU A 63 8.28 -4.49 6.47
CA LEU A 63 7.33 -5.62 6.43
C LEU A 63 7.05 -6.10 5.00
N VAL A 64 7.05 -5.17 4.04
CA VAL A 64 6.99 -5.53 2.62
C VAL A 64 8.24 -6.30 2.21
N GLY A 65 9.42 -5.85 2.64
CA GLY A 65 10.70 -6.53 2.40
C GLY A 65 10.74 -7.95 2.99
N GLU A 66 10.32 -8.13 4.24
CA GLU A 66 10.21 -9.44 4.90
C GLU A 66 9.30 -10.40 4.12
N LYS A 67 8.15 -9.89 3.63
CA LYS A 67 7.26 -10.68 2.78
C LYS A 67 7.93 -11.10 1.48
N LEU A 68 8.64 -10.18 0.80
CA LEU A 68 9.36 -10.48 -0.44
C LEU A 68 10.45 -11.54 -0.20
N GLU A 69 11.21 -11.42 0.88
CA GLU A 69 12.25 -12.38 1.25
C GLU A 69 11.67 -13.77 1.54
N SER A 70 10.53 -13.84 2.24
CA SER A 70 9.83 -15.10 2.56
C SER A 70 9.38 -15.87 1.32
N ILE A 71 9.20 -15.19 0.18
CA ILE A 71 8.80 -15.79 -1.10
C ILE A 71 9.97 -15.90 -2.11
N GLY A 72 11.21 -15.66 -1.69
CA GLY A 72 12.42 -15.85 -2.49
C GLY A 72 12.88 -14.64 -3.30
N ILE A 73 12.37 -13.43 -3.03
CA ILE A 73 12.90 -12.17 -3.55
C ILE A 73 13.77 -11.54 -2.46
N ALA A 74 15.07 -11.88 -2.44
CA ALA A 74 15.99 -11.44 -1.42
C ALA A 74 16.22 -9.92 -1.41
N ASN A 75 16.46 -9.35 -0.23
CA ASN A 75 16.71 -7.92 -0.03
C ASN A 75 17.90 -7.37 -0.83
N SER A 76 18.87 -8.24 -1.19
CA SER A 76 20.01 -7.87 -2.05
C SER A 76 19.64 -7.57 -3.52
N LEU A 77 18.41 -7.88 -3.93
CA LEU A 77 17.96 -7.75 -5.32
C LEU A 77 17.41 -6.36 -5.66
N TYR A 78 17.23 -5.50 -4.68
CA TYR A 78 16.76 -4.11 -4.87
C TYR A 78 17.47 -3.17 -3.88
N ASP A 79 17.38 -1.86 -4.12
CA ASP A 79 18.02 -0.85 -3.28
C ASP A 79 17.06 -0.31 -2.23
N HIS A 80 15.80 -0.04 -2.59
CA HIS A 80 14.80 0.56 -1.72
C HIS A 80 13.40 0.02 -1.99
N ILE A 81 12.55 0.10 -0.96
CA ILE A 81 11.10 -0.08 -1.07
C ILE A 81 10.45 1.22 -0.61
N LEU A 82 9.47 1.69 -1.37
CA LEU A 82 8.50 2.69 -0.94
C LEU A 82 7.11 2.09 -1.05
N SER A 83 6.46 1.90 0.07
CA SER A 83 5.06 1.48 0.13
C SER A 83 4.14 2.68 0.41
N SER A 84 2.86 2.55 0.07
CA SER A 84 1.85 3.56 0.43
C SER A 84 1.72 3.72 1.94
N GLY A 85 1.81 2.62 2.69
CA GLY A 85 1.86 2.67 4.15
C GLY A 85 3.08 3.41 4.68
N GLU A 86 4.29 3.18 4.12
CA GLU A 86 5.49 3.93 4.51
C GLU A 86 5.34 5.43 4.20
N ALA A 87 4.81 5.78 3.03
CA ALA A 87 4.54 7.17 2.67
C ALA A 87 3.54 7.83 3.63
N THR A 88 2.48 7.11 4.02
CA THR A 88 1.50 7.56 5.03
C THR A 88 2.19 7.79 6.37
N ARG A 89 3.00 6.84 6.81
CA ARG A 89 3.76 6.93 8.06
C ARG A 89 4.71 8.13 8.07
N LEU A 90 5.46 8.33 7.00
CA LEU A 90 6.37 9.47 6.85
C LEU A 90 5.62 10.81 6.87
N ALA A 91 4.49 10.90 6.17
CA ALA A 91 3.67 12.10 6.17
C ALA A 91 3.14 12.43 7.58
N LEU A 92 2.64 11.43 8.31
CA LEU A 92 2.14 11.60 9.69
C LEU A 92 3.29 11.92 10.67
N SER A 93 4.44 11.27 10.55
CA SER A 93 5.61 11.52 11.39
C SER A 93 6.14 12.96 11.24
N SER A 94 6.19 13.45 10.00
CA SER A 94 6.68 14.81 9.70
C SER A 94 5.62 15.91 9.85
N ARG A 95 4.37 15.54 10.17
CA ARG A 95 3.23 16.48 10.15
C ARG A 95 3.17 17.27 8.83
N SER A 96 3.28 16.52 7.72
CA SER A 96 3.28 17.08 6.36
C SER A 96 2.12 18.05 6.13
N ASP A 97 2.37 19.11 5.39
CA ASP A 97 1.38 20.10 4.91
C ASP A 97 0.31 19.51 3.98
N LYS A 98 0.52 18.28 3.52
CA LYS A 98 -0.47 17.51 2.74
C LYS A 98 -1.56 16.84 3.60
N LEU A 99 -1.37 16.81 4.92
CA LEU A 99 -2.37 16.27 5.85
C LEU A 99 -3.47 17.32 6.10
N PRO A 100 -4.68 16.88 6.49
CA PRO A 100 -5.73 17.80 6.92
C PRO A 100 -5.23 18.77 8.00
N GLU A 101 -5.57 20.05 7.87
CA GLU A 101 -5.22 21.06 8.86
C GLU A 101 -5.83 20.72 10.23
N GLY A 102 -5.06 20.88 11.29
CA GLY A 102 -5.51 20.57 12.64
C GLY A 102 -5.67 19.09 12.96
N LEU A 103 -5.12 18.18 12.15
CA LEU A 103 -5.17 16.74 12.39
C LEU A 103 -4.60 16.41 13.78
N GLY A 104 -5.44 15.84 14.66
CA GLY A 104 -5.03 15.39 15.99
C GLY A 104 -4.13 14.15 15.97
N ASN A 105 -3.84 13.60 17.15
CA ASN A 105 -2.99 12.42 17.30
C ASN A 105 -3.75 11.15 17.74
N THR A 106 -5.08 11.16 17.69
CA THR A 106 -5.91 10.00 18.01
C THR A 106 -6.60 9.49 16.74
N TYR A 107 -6.65 8.17 16.54
CA TYR A 107 -7.27 7.61 15.33
C TYR A 107 -8.14 6.41 15.63
N PHE A 108 -9.20 6.28 14.82
CA PHE A 108 -9.95 5.05 14.68
C PHE A 108 -9.38 4.23 13.52
N TYR A 109 -9.20 2.94 13.72
CA TYR A 109 -8.59 2.06 12.74
C TYR A 109 -9.62 1.26 11.97
N ILE A 110 -9.54 1.27 10.65
CA ILE A 110 -10.25 0.37 9.75
C ILE A 110 -9.20 -0.42 8.98
N GLY A 111 -9.17 -1.74 9.20
CA GLY A 111 -8.22 -2.61 8.51
C GLY A 111 -8.00 -3.94 9.21
N PRO A 112 -7.34 -4.89 8.54
CA PRO A 112 -7.03 -6.19 9.09
C PRO A 112 -5.92 -6.09 10.15
N ASP A 113 -5.91 -7.04 11.08
CA ASP A 113 -4.92 -7.07 12.18
C ASP A 113 -3.47 -7.06 11.70
N ARG A 114 -3.19 -7.69 10.55
CA ARG A 114 -1.84 -7.74 9.97
C ARG A 114 -1.27 -6.37 9.57
N ASP A 115 -2.11 -5.35 9.45
CA ASP A 115 -1.73 -4.00 9.02
C ASP A 115 -1.92 -2.96 10.13
N ASN A 116 -2.32 -3.37 11.35
CA ASN A 116 -2.66 -2.48 12.46
C ASN A 116 -1.46 -1.71 13.07
N GLY A 117 -0.23 -2.21 12.87
CA GLY A 117 1.01 -1.60 13.37
C GLY A 117 1.59 -0.49 12.50
N LEU A 118 0.84 0.07 11.55
CA LEU A 118 1.37 1.09 10.62
C LEU A 118 1.96 2.31 11.34
N LEU A 119 1.36 2.75 12.43
CA LEU A 119 1.81 3.92 13.20
C LEU A 119 2.59 3.58 14.47
N ASP A 120 2.98 2.33 14.68
CA ASP A 120 3.77 1.93 15.85
C ASP A 120 5.05 2.74 15.98
N GLY A 121 5.34 3.21 17.21
CA GLY A 121 6.50 4.05 17.51
C GLY A 121 6.36 5.53 17.11
N LEU A 122 5.21 5.96 16.59
CA LEU A 122 4.85 7.36 16.43
C LEU A 122 3.94 7.81 17.57
N ASP A 123 3.85 9.12 17.79
CA ASP A 123 2.96 9.74 18.81
C ASP A 123 1.52 9.81 18.29
N TYR A 124 0.93 8.63 18.04
CA TYR A 124 -0.47 8.46 17.65
C TYR A 124 -1.11 7.38 18.50
N LEU A 125 -2.32 7.65 18.99
CA LEU A 125 -3.07 6.75 19.86
C LEU A 125 -4.28 6.16 19.11
N ARG A 126 -4.30 4.84 18.92
CA ARG A 126 -5.46 4.13 18.42
C ARG A 126 -6.57 4.12 19.48
N LEU A 127 -7.79 4.41 19.06
CA LEU A 127 -8.98 4.37 19.89
C LEU A 127 -10.04 3.45 19.29
N GLU A 128 -10.80 2.81 20.18
CA GLU A 128 -11.94 1.95 19.81
C GLU A 128 -13.26 2.75 19.62
N SER A 129 -13.26 4.04 19.99
CA SER A 129 -14.42 4.93 19.86
C SER A 129 -14.21 5.97 18.79
N LEU A 130 -15.11 6.02 17.81
CA LEU A 130 -15.13 7.05 16.76
C LEU A 130 -15.26 8.45 17.33
N GLU A 131 -16.08 8.63 18.37
CA GLU A 131 -16.39 9.94 18.96
C GLU A 131 -15.18 10.61 19.61
N LYS A 132 -14.15 9.84 19.89
CA LYS A 132 -12.91 10.31 20.53
C LYS A 132 -11.74 10.40 19.55
N ALA A 133 -11.90 9.86 18.34
CA ALA A 133 -10.88 9.90 17.32
C ALA A 133 -10.83 11.28 16.65
N SER A 134 -9.64 11.66 16.18
CA SER A 134 -9.40 12.87 15.38
C SER A 134 -9.42 12.57 13.88
N PHE A 135 -9.21 11.32 13.51
CA PHE A 135 -9.25 10.86 12.12
C PHE A 135 -9.45 9.34 12.03
N ILE A 136 -9.73 8.87 10.83
CA ILE A 136 -9.77 7.44 10.49
C ILE A 136 -8.47 7.08 9.76
N LEU A 137 -7.80 6.02 10.20
CA LEU A 137 -6.74 5.36 9.45
C LEU A 137 -7.33 4.12 8.76
N ASN A 138 -7.43 4.17 7.43
CA ASN A 138 -7.99 3.10 6.62
C ASN A 138 -6.86 2.39 5.86
N THR A 139 -6.60 1.13 6.21
CA THR A 139 -5.63 0.26 5.54
C THR A 139 -6.30 -0.81 4.69
N GLY A 140 -7.64 -0.94 4.75
CA GLY A 140 -8.43 -1.90 3.98
C GLY A 140 -9.64 -2.42 4.75
N PRO A 141 -10.36 -3.38 4.19
CA PRO A 141 -11.40 -4.11 4.91
C PRO A 141 -10.76 -5.00 6.00
N ASN A 142 -11.56 -5.33 7.01
CA ASN A 142 -11.09 -6.19 8.12
C ASN A 142 -10.81 -7.62 7.63
N ASP A 143 -11.62 -8.12 6.70
CA ASP A 143 -11.42 -9.40 6.04
C ASP A 143 -11.46 -9.24 4.51
N GLY A 144 -10.71 -10.10 3.79
CA GLY A 144 -10.67 -10.08 2.33
C GLY A 144 -11.99 -10.48 1.66
N GLY A 145 -12.91 -11.10 2.39
CA GLY A 145 -14.25 -11.47 1.95
C GLY A 145 -15.31 -10.41 2.22
N ASP A 146 -14.98 -9.33 2.90
CA ASP A 146 -15.92 -8.25 3.19
C ASP A 146 -16.39 -7.57 1.90
N SER A 147 -17.67 -7.14 1.91
CA SER A 147 -18.18 -6.22 0.89
C SER A 147 -18.09 -4.76 1.39
N PRO A 148 -17.95 -3.78 0.48
CA PRO A 148 -17.89 -2.37 0.90
C PRO A 148 -19.14 -1.90 1.65
N GLU A 149 -20.30 -2.52 1.38
CA GLU A 149 -21.59 -2.20 1.99
C GLU A 149 -21.62 -2.48 3.50
N MET A 150 -20.82 -3.45 3.96
CA MET A 150 -20.71 -3.78 5.39
C MET A 150 -20.16 -2.61 6.22
N TYR A 151 -19.54 -1.64 5.57
CA TYR A 151 -18.94 -0.46 6.22
C TYR A 151 -19.84 0.78 6.18
N ASP A 152 -21.01 0.74 5.51
CA ASP A 152 -21.84 1.92 5.27
C ASP A 152 -22.26 2.63 6.54
N GLU A 153 -22.70 1.90 7.56
CA GLU A 153 -23.11 2.48 8.84
C GLU A 153 -21.92 3.15 9.56
N LEU A 154 -20.77 2.48 9.57
CA LEU A 154 -19.54 3.00 10.16
C LEU A 154 -19.08 4.28 9.44
N LEU A 155 -19.08 4.26 8.11
CA LEU A 155 -18.66 5.39 7.28
C LEU A 155 -19.63 6.57 7.44
N ALA A 156 -20.95 6.33 7.42
CA ALA A 156 -21.96 7.37 7.62
C ALA A 156 -21.82 8.02 9.02
N LYS A 157 -21.62 7.21 10.07
CA LYS A 157 -21.38 7.73 11.41
C LYS A 157 -20.10 8.56 11.48
N SER A 158 -19.04 8.11 10.86
CA SER A 158 -17.75 8.82 10.80
C SER A 158 -17.87 10.16 10.09
N HIS A 159 -18.58 10.18 8.96
CA HIS A 159 -18.88 11.42 8.22
C HIS A 159 -19.71 12.38 9.06
N GLY A 160 -20.75 11.89 9.76
CA GLY A 160 -21.56 12.71 10.66
C GLY A 160 -20.77 13.34 11.82
N LEU A 161 -19.64 12.75 12.20
CA LEU A 161 -18.69 13.30 13.17
C LEU A 161 -17.65 14.24 12.54
N GLY A 162 -17.64 14.39 11.21
CA GLY A 162 -16.68 15.23 10.50
C GLY A 162 -15.24 14.70 10.53
N LEU A 163 -15.04 13.39 10.70
CA LEU A 163 -13.70 12.81 10.80
C LEU A 163 -13.02 12.77 9.44
N PRO A 164 -11.81 13.32 9.24
CA PRO A 164 -11.06 13.07 8.03
C PRO A 164 -10.61 11.60 7.95
N MET A 165 -10.53 11.05 6.73
CA MET A 165 -10.00 9.71 6.50
C MET A 165 -8.63 9.77 5.82
N ILE A 166 -7.66 9.07 6.37
CA ILE A 166 -6.36 8.81 5.75
C ILE A 166 -6.39 7.40 5.19
N CYS A 167 -6.37 7.30 3.85
CA CYS A 167 -6.36 6.03 3.12
C CYS A 167 -4.91 5.64 2.82
N ALA A 168 -4.43 4.56 3.43
CA ALA A 168 -3.05 4.09 3.27
C ALA A 168 -2.85 3.13 2.08
N ASN A 169 -3.90 2.86 1.30
CA ASN A 169 -3.83 2.09 0.05
C ASN A 169 -4.90 2.59 -0.92
N PRO A 170 -4.54 3.30 -2.01
CA PRO A 170 -5.51 3.88 -2.94
C PRO A 170 -6.18 2.84 -3.86
N ASP A 171 -5.70 1.59 -3.92
CA ASP A 171 -6.33 0.56 -4.73
C ASP A 171 -7.74 0.27 -4.23
N ARG A 172 -8.67 0.06 -5.17
CA ARG A 172 -10.04 -0.36 -4.87
C ARG A 172 -10.14 -1.87 -4.77
N VAL A 173 -9.48 -2.56 -5.69
CA VAL A 173 -9.47 -4.02 -5.80
C VAL A 173 -8.12 -4.45 -6.36
N VAL A 174 -7.55 -5.51 -5.82
CA VAL A 174 -6.45 -6.23 -6.44
C VAL A 174 -6.92 -7.61 -6.87
N VAL A 175 -6.29 -8.17 -7.90
CA VAL A 175 -6.66 -9.47 -8.48
C VAL A 175 -5.46 -10.40 -8.40
N ARG A 176 -5.67 -11.61 -7.87
CA ARG A 176 -4.68 -12.69 -7.87
C ARG A 176 -4.65 -13.40 -9.22
N GLN A 177 -3.61 -14.17 -9.49
CA GLN A 177 -3.54 -15.04 -10.68
C GLN A 177 -4.69 -16.07 -10.74
N THR A 178 -5.23 -16.45 -9.59
CA THR A 178 -6.41 -17.32 -9.47
C THR A 178 -7.70 -16.67 -9.98
N GLY A 179 -7.69 -15.36 -10.25
CA GLY A 179 -8.88 -14.57 -10.57
C GLY A 179 -9.61 -14.05 -9.32
N GLU A 180 -9.18 -14.41 -8.12
CA GLU A 180 -9.75 -13.92 -6.86
C GLU A 180 -9.57 -12.41 -6.75
N ARG A 181 -10.65 -11.71 -6.44
CA ARG A 181 -10.68 -10.26 -6.25
C ARG A 181 -10.67 -9.95 -4.75
N LEU A 182 -9.73 -9.14 -4.33
CA LEU A 182 -9.61 -8.71 -2.94
C LEU A 182 -9.92 -7.22 -2.86
N LEU A 183 -10.83 -6.86 -1.96
CA LEU A 183 -11.17 -5.47 -1.67
C LEU A 183 -9.99 -4.78 -0.98
N CYS A 184 -9.75 -3.51 -1.33
CA CYS A 184 -8.70 -2.68 -0.75
C CYS A 184 -9.27 -1.39 -0.15
N ALA A 185 -8.44 -0.64 0.56
CA ALA A 185 -8.84 0.55 1.29
C ALA A 185 -9.45 1.64 0.40
N GLY A 186 -8.99 1.78 -0.84
CA GLY A 186 -9.53 2.75 -1.78
C GLY A 186 -11.02 2.56 -2.08
N ALA A 187 -11.55 1.33 -2.01
CA ALA A 187 -12.98 1.11 -2.18
C ALA A 187 -13.81 1.69 -1.02
N LEU A 188 -13.29 1.64 0.21
CA LEU A 188 -13.93 2.24 1.37
C LEU A 188 -13.78 3.77 1.33
N ALA A 189 -12.62 4.27 0.92
CA ALA A 189 -12.37 5.70 0.74
C ALA A 189 -13.31 6.31 -0.31
N ASP A 190 -13.49 5.66 -1.47
CA ASP A 190 -14.46 6.09 -2.49
C ASP A 190 -15.89 6.19 -1.96
N ARG A 191 -16.31 5.26 -1.08
CA ARG A 191 -17.64 5.32 -0.45
C ARG A 191 -17.72 6.49 0.52
N TYR A 192 -16.65 6.72 1.28
CA TYR A 192 -16.57 7.82 2.23
C TYR A 192 -16.63 9.19 1.52
N GLU A 193 -15.88 9.38 0.44
CA GLU A 193 -15.90 10.58 -0.38
C GLU A 193 -17.30 10.92 -0.97
N ARG A 194 -18.12 9.89 -1.25
CA ARG A 194 -19.48 10.11 -1.76
C ARG A 194 -20.48 10.61 -0.71
N LEU A 195 -20.12 10.58 0.54
CA LEU A 195 -20.96 11.11 1.63
C LEU A 195 -20.84 12.63 1.77
N GLY A 196 -19.78 13.25 1.20
CA GLY A 196 -19.61 14.71 1.17
C GLY A 196 -18.17 15.16 1.37
#